data_cc2419d6982966ad84a809900066bb0e
#
_entry.id   cc2419d6982966ad84a809900066bb0e
#
_cell.length_a   1.000
_cell.length_b   1.000
_cell.length_c   1.000
_cell.angle_alpha   90.00
_cell.angle_beta   90.00
_cell.angle_gamma   90.00
#
_symmetry.space_group_name_H-M   'P 1'
#
loop_
_entity.id
_entity.type
_entity.pdbx_description
1 polymer ?
#
loop_
_entity_poly.entity_id
_entity_poly.type
_entity_poly.pdbx_seq_one_letter_code
_entity_poly.pdbx_strand_id
1 'polypeptide(L)'
;LQRGWALSSRIVQQTLEGLAVSAMPRVRTTDGHLLDWDRGAIAKQLLKETKLSEQFYKSPGITAEEAEDIAKEVERRVRWMSVQYLSGPLVREIMNVVLLERHHAEWRNICTRVGTPVFDAHLIDIGTGFESKENANLQENAETSHKKKADKISKEQYLLLLPPYLADRHLAGDLHIHDLEYFGTRPFCQDWDLRYFLYYGLMPDGLGTKASVAGPAKKPEVAILHAVKALGSAQTNFAGGQGFYNFLTFIAPYFEGKSYQEILQLMQMFVYEMTQMMVARGGQLVFSSVQLTPGVPKLWRDKPAVYAGRVWDGSSPDAPL
;
A
#
# COMPACT_ATOMS: atom_id res chain seq x y z
N LEU A 1 24.19 -22.64 54.11
CA LEU A 1 23.49 -22.00 52.96
C LEU A 1 24.38 -21.82 51.74
N GLN A 2 25.67 -21.44 51.87
CA GLN A 2 26.59 -21.25 50.71
C GLN A 2 26.98 -22.55 49.97
N ARG A 3 27.03 -23.72 50.64
CA ARG A 3 27.35 -24.99 49.99
C ARG A 3 26.21 -25.55 49.13
N GLY A 4 24.95 -25.22 49.42
CA GLY A 4 23.79 -25.65 48.63
C GLY A 4 23.66 -24.96 47.27
N TRP A 5 24.08 -23.70 47.19
CA TRP A 5 24.05 -22.92 45.96
C TRP A 5 25.12 -23.36 44.94
N ALA A 6 26.31 -23.74 45.43
CA ALA A 6 27.41 -24.20 44.59
C ALA A 6 27.13 -25.57 43.95
N LEU A 7 26.39 -26.45 44.63
CA LEU A 7 26.01 -27.75 44.10
C LEU A 7 24.85 -27.62 43.07
N SER A 8 23.89 -26.73 43.32
CA SER A 8 22.79 -26.44 42.41
C SER A 8 23.31 -25.82 41.11
N SER A 9 24.24 -24.87 41.19
CA SER A 9 24.83 -24.24 39.99
C SER A 9 25.67 -25.22 39.16
N ARG A 10 26.40 -26.13 39.77
CA ARG A 10 27.16 -27.17 39.04
C ARG A 10 26.28 -28.22 38.37
N ILE A 11 25.20 -28.66 39.02
CA ILE A 11 24.23 -29.58 38.42
C ILE A 11 23.51 -28.91 37.27
N VAL A 12 23.08 -27.64 37.45
CA VAL A 12 22.45 -26.84 36.37
C VAL A 12 23.42 -26.63 35.21
N GLN A 13 24.69 -26.34 35.48
CA GLN A 13 25.71 -26.15 34.46
C GLN A 13 26.07 -27.43 33.74
N GLN A 14 26.21 -28.59 34.40
CA GLN A 14 26.42 -29.87 33.75
C GLN A 14 25.18 -30.35 32.97
N THR A 15 23.98 -30.05 33.42
CA THR A 15 22.73 -30.32 32.69
C THR A 15 22.60 -29.40 31.48
N LEU A 16 23.00 -28.14 31.57
CA LEU A 16 23.06 -27.20 30.45
C LEU A 16 24.15 -27.57 29.45
N GLU A 17 25.32 -27.99 29.92
CA GLU A 17 26.40 -28.49 29.06
C GLU A 17 26.03 -29.84 28.37
N GLY A 18 25.27 -30.71 29.02
CA GLY A 18 24.73 -31.92 28.45
C GLY A 18 23.56 -31.68 27.48
N LEU A 19 22.81 -30.63 27.65
CA LEU A 19 21.75 -30.15 26.71
C LEU A 19 22.33 -29.33 25.55
N ALA A 20 23.53 -28.73 25.73
CA ALA A 20 24.17 -27.87 24.76
C ALA A 20 24.80 -28.62 23.55
N VAL A 21 24.77 -29.89 23.55
CA VAL A 21 25.51 -30.69 22.55
C VAL A 21 24.61 -31.18 21.45
N SER A 22 23.62 -30.64 20.97
CA SER A 22 23.32 -31.12 19.63
C SER A 22 22.07 -30.66 18.88
N ALA A 23 21.06 -30.18 19.46
CA ALA A 23 19.88 -29.83 18.66
C ALA A 23 19.86 -28.33 18.32
N MET A 24 19.95 -28.03 17.03
CA MET A 24 19.63 -26.69 16.56
C MET A 24 18.19 -26.33 16.96
N PRO A 25 17.91 -25.05 17.28
CA PRO A 25 16.59 -24.63 17.69
C PRO A 25 15.61 -24.77 16.54
N ARG A 26 14.34 -25.00 16.87
CA ARG A 26 13.26 -24.96 15.89
C ARG A 26 12.91 -23.52 15.56
N VAL A 27 12.53 -23.25 14.33
CA VAL A 27 12.24 -21.92 13.81
C VAL A 27 10.73 -21.72 13.67
N ARG A 28 10.19 -20.72 14.38
CA ARG A 28 8.82 -20.28 14.22
C ARG A 28 8.74 -19.29 13.07
N THR A 29 7.93 -19.60 12.06
CA THR A 29 7.65 -18.69 10.95
C THR A 29 6.60 -17.63 11.35
N THR A 30 6.51 -16.53 10.59
CA THR A 30 5.53 -15.45 10.85
C THR A 30 4.09 -15.89 10.66
N ASP A 31 3.84 -16.89 9.84
CA ASP A 31 2.54 -17.51 9.58
C ASP A 31 2.19 -18.66 10.55
N GLY A 32 3.00 -18.85 11.61
CA GLY A 32 2.68 -19.73 12.73
C GLY A 32 3.16 -21.16 12.60
N HIS A 33 3.93 -21.51 11.58
CA HIS A 33 4.51 -22.84 11.46
C HIS A 33 5.78 -23.00 12.29
N LEU A 34 6.06 -24.22 12.72
CA LEU A 34 7.27 -24.56 13.45
C LEU A 34 8.08 -25.53 12.61
N LEU A 35 9.23 -25.07 12.13
CA LEU A 35 10.11 -25.80 11.23
C LEU A 35 11.38 -26.24 11.94
N ASP A 36 11.97 -27.34 11.51
CA ASP A 36 13.32 -27.72 11.93
C ASP A 36 14.35 -26.77 11.29
N TRP A 37 15.53 -26.66 11.92
CA TRP A 37 16.59 -25.82 11.40
C TRP A 37 17.08 -26.32 10.05
N ASP A 38 17.12 -25.42 9.08
CA ASP A 38 17.66 -25.66 7.75
C ASP A 38 18.62 -24.52 7.35
N ARG A 39 19.93 -24.78 7.44
CA ARG A 39 20.96 -23.85 6.99
C ARG A 39 20.86 -23.55 5.50
N GLY A 40 20.53 -24.57 4.69
CA GLY A 40 20.39 -24.42 3.24
C GLY A 40 19.29 -23.43 2.86
N ALA A 41 18.24 -23.30 3.69
CA ALA A 41 17.19 -22.30 3.48
C ALA A 41 17.74 -20.88 3.55
N ILE A 42 18.71 -20.59 4.45
CA ILE A 42 19.35 -19.28 4.57
C ILE A 42 20.16 -18.96 3.32
N ALA A 43 21.02 -19.86 2.87
CA ALA A 43 21.83 -19.68 1.66
C ALA A 43 20.94 -19.48 0.42
N LYS A 44 19.91 -20.32 0.28
CA LYS A 44 18.94 -20.21 -0.82
C LYS A 44 18.20 -18.87 -0.82
N GLN A 45 17.83 -18.39 0.36
CA GLN A 45 17.13 -17.11 0.50
C GLN A 45 18.06 -15.94 0.15
N LEU A 46 19.31 -15.94 0.62
CA LEU A 46 20.33 -14.96 0.25
C LEU A 46 20.53 -14.89 -1.26
N LEU A 47 20.71 -16.03 -1.93
CA LEU A 47 20.86 -16.10 -3.38
C LEU A 47 19.66 -15.49 -4.13
N LYS A 48 18.46 -15.67 -3.58
CA LYS A 48 17.24 -15.14 -4.18
C LYS A 48 17.10 -13.63 -3.97
N GLU A 49 17.26 -13.19 -2.73
CA GLU A 49 16.99 -11.79 -2.34
C GLU A 49 18.06 -10.83 -2.89
N THR A 50 19.34 -11.17 -2.79
CA THR A 50 20.44 -10.28 -3.17
C THR A 50 20.49 -10.00 -4.68
N LYS A 51 19.79 -10.77 -5.53
CA LYS A 51 19.62 -10.44 -6.95
C LYS A 51 18.97 -9.07 -7.18
N LEU A 52 18.16 -8.61 -6.23
CA LEU A 52 17.56 -7.28 -6.31
C LEU A 52 18.61 -6.15 -6.25
N SER A 53 19.81 -6.41 -5.72
CA SER A 53 20.89 -5.41 -5.70
C SER A 53 21.35 -5.00 -7.11
N GLU A 54 21.23 -5.89 -8.09
CA GLU A 54 21.53 -5.58 -9.49
C GLU A 54 20.59 -4.49 -10.03
N GLN A 55 19.31 -4.57 -9.64
CA GLN A 55 18.31 -3.61 -10.07
C GLN A 55 18.45 -2.24 -9.39
N PHE A 56 18.61 -2.22 -8.07
CA PHE A 56 18.54 -0.99 -7.27
C PHE A 56 19.89 -0.35 -7.01
N TYR A 57 20.95 -1.14 -6.84
CA TYR A 57 22.28 -0.65 -6.47
C TYR A 57 23.33 -0.83 -7.57
N LYS A 58 22.98 -1.49 -8.68
CA LYS A 58 23.92 -1.85 -9.76
C LYS A 58 25.11 -2.70 -9.26
N SER A 59 24.88 -3.46 -8.20
CA SER A 59 25.85 -4.33 -7.55
C SER A 59 25.43 -5.79 -7.76
N PRO A 60 26.38 -6.71 -8.02
CA PRO A 60 26.05 -8.12 -8.26
C PRO A 60 25.39 -8.75 -7.03
N GLY A 61 24.54 -9.75 -7.26
CA GLY A 61 24.03 -10.61 -6.19
C GLY A 61 25.12 -11.50 -5.60
N ILE A 62 24.86 -12.05 -4.42
CA ILE A 62 25.78 -12.94 -3.71
C ILE A 62 26.06 -14.23 -4.51
N THR A 63 27.29 -14.73 -4.43
CA THR A 63 27.63 -16.03 -4.99
C THR A 63 27.15 -17.20 -4.11
N ALA A 64 27.07 -18.41 -4.66
CA ALA A 64 26.65 -19.59 -3.90
C ALA A 64 27.62 -19.92 -2.76
N GLU A 65 28.93 -19.71 -2.98
CA GLU A 65 29.98 -19.94 -1.99
C GLU A 65 29.86 -18.95 -0.81
N GLU A 66 29.72 -17.67 -1.10
CA GLU A 66 29.53 -16.61 -0.08
C GLU A 66 28.23 -16.82 0.70
N ALA A 67 27.13 -17.18 0.02
CA ALA A 67 25.86 -17.45 0.67
C ALA A 67 25.94 -18.61 1.67
N GLU A 68 26.63 -19.70 1.29
CA GLU A 68 26.84 -20.83 2.17
C GLU A 68 27.76 -20.49 3.35
N ASP A 69 28.79 -19.65 3.13
CA ASP A 69 29.68 -19.24 4.18
C ASP A 69 28.98 -18.31 5.20
N ILE A 70 28.16 -17.38 4.74
CA ILE A 70 27.31 -16.57 5.63
C ILE A 70 26.33 -17.46 6.40
N ALA A 71 25.69 -18.42 5.75
CA ALA A 71 24.75 -19.33 6.40
C ALA A 71 25.41 -20.17 7.49
N LYS A 72 26.66 -20.60 7.31
CA LYS A 72 27.47 -21.29 8.33
C LYS A 72 27.75 -20.38 9.53
N GLU A 73 28.09 -19.12 9.29
CA GLU A 73 28.34 -18.18 10.36
C GLU A 73 27.07 -17.88 11.16
N VAL A 74 25.92 -17.73 10.48
CA VAL A 74 24.61 -17.57 11.15
C VAL A 74 24.30 -18.78 12.02
N GLU A 75 24.49 -20.01 11.49
CA GLU A 75 24.29 -21.25 12.24
C GLU A 75 25.18 -21.30 13.48
N ARG A 76 26.45 -20.92 13.35
CA ARG A 76 27.39 -20.87 14.47
C ARG A 76 26.91 -19.95 15.58
N ARG A 77 26.41 -18.75 15.24
CA ARG A 77 25.88 -17.79 16.22
C ARG A 77 24.62 -18.29 16.89
N VAL A 78 23.69 -18.85 16.11
CA VAL A 78 22.45 -19.43 16.63
C VAL A 78 22.77 -20.58 17.61
N ARG A 79 23.72 -21.45 17.27
CA ARG A 79 24.18 -22.54 18.17
C ARG A 79 24.73 -22.00 19.49
N TRP A 80 25.49 -20.90 19.44
CA TRP A 80 26.05 -20.26 20.62
C TRP A 80 24.98 -19.65 21.53
N MET A 81 23.83 -19.20 20.98
CA MET A 81 22.73 -18.60 21.76
C MET A 81 22.03 -19.60 22.68
N SER A 82 22.18 -20.91 22.45
CA SER A 82 21.59 -22.00 23.27
C SER A 82 20.10 -21.84 23.56
N VAL A 83 19.32 -21.40 22.57
CA VAL A 83 17.86 -21.25 22.66
C VAL A 83 17.14 -22.44 22.06
N GLN A 84 15.96 -22.79 22.56
CA GLN A 84 15.15 -23.89 22.05
C GLN A 84 14.35 -23.52 20.80
N TYR A 85 13.92 -22.27 20.72
CA TYR A 85 13.09 -21.75 19.63
C TYR A 85 13.61 -20.40 19.17
N LEU A 86 13.57 -20.21 17.86
CA LEU A 86 13.86 -18.94 17.21
C LEU A 86 12.65 -18.50 16.36
N SER A 87 12.54 -17.19 16.16
CA SER A 87 11.66 -16.70 15.11
C SER A 87 12.44 -16.51 13.80
N GLY A 88 11.74 -16.65 12.66
CA GLY A 88 12.33 -16.30 11.35
C GLY A 88 12.88 -14.86 11.30
N PRO A 89 12.16 -13.85 11.84
CA PRO A 89 12.70 -12.51 12.02
C PRO A 89 14.04 -12.43 12.75
N LEU A 90 14.21 -13.14 13.86
CA LEU A 90 15.48 -13.12 14.62
C LEU A 90 16.62 -13.76 13.83
N VAL A 91 16.37 -14.86 13.10
CA VAL A 91 17.36 -15.45 12.19
C VAL A 91 17.81 -14.43 11.14
N ARG A 92 16.87 -13.66 10.59
CA ARG A 92 17.16 -12.61 9.62
C ARG A 92 17.99 -11.46 10.22
N GLU A 93 17.72 -11.06 11.46
CA GLU A 93 18.51 -10.06 12.16
C GLU A 93 19.96 -10.51 12.36
N ILE A 94 20.16 -11.77 12.76
CA ILE A 94 21.51 -12.35 12.90
C ILE A 94 22.24 -12.35 11.55
N MET A 95 21.55 -12.76 10.47
CA MET A 95 22.08 -12.76 9.11
C MET A 95 22.48 -11.33 8.68
N ASN A 96 21.63 -10.34 8.94
CA ASN A 96 21.93 -8.94 8.60
C ASN A 96 23.14 -8.37 9.37
N VAL A 97 23.33 -8.77 10.62
CA VAL A 97 24.55 -8.43 11.37
C VAL A 97 25.79 -9.02 10.69
N VAL A 98 25.74 -10.29 10.26
CA VAL A 98 26.86 -10.92 9.54
C VAL A 98 27.15 -10.19 8.21
N LEU A 99 26.13 -9.79 7.48
CA LEU A 99 26.30 -9.03 6.23
C LEU A 99 26.98 -7.68 6.48
N LEU A 100 26.59 -6.95 7.54
CA LEU A 100 27.21 -5.67 7.91
C LEU A 100 28.68 -5.84 8.32
N GLU A 101 28.99 -6.82 9.15
CA GLU A 101 30.36 -7.10 9.60
C GLU A 101 31.29 -7.49 8.45
N ARG A 102 30.73 -8.05 7.38
CA ARG A 102 31.46 -8.37 6.15
C ARG A 102 31.42 -7.25 5.10
N HIS A 103 30.93 -6.05 5.46
CA HIS A 103 30.85 -4.88 4.59
C HIS A 103 29.90 -5.01 3.38
N HIS A 104 28.90 -5.90 3.47
CA HIS A 104 27.86 -6.08 2.43
C HIS A 104 26.61 -5.23 2.72
N ALA A 105 26.77 -3.92 2.81
CA ALA A 105 25.70 -2.98 3.16
C ALA A 105 24.53 -3.02 2.17
N GLU A 106 24.80 -3.18 0.88
CA GLU A 106 23.77 -3.22 -0.17
C GLU A 106 22.92 -4.48 -0.06
N TRP A 107 23.54 -5.64 0.12
CA TRP A 107 22.80 -6.88 0.35
C TRP A 107 22.02 -6.84 1.67
N ARG A 108 22.61 -6.27 2.70
CA ARG A 108 21.91 -6.06 3.97
C ARG A 108 20.68 -5.20 3.79
N ASN A 109 20.73 -4.10 3.02
CA ASN A 109 19.58 -3.26 2.77
C ASN A 109 18.44 -4.02 2.06
N ILE A 110 18.77 -4.85 1.09
CA ILE A 110 17.78 -5.73 0.43
C ILE A 110 17.22 -6.79 1.39
N CYS A 111 18.07 -7.39 2.21
CA CYS A 111 17.68 -8.46 3.14
C CYS A 111 17.10 -7.93 4.45
N THR A 112 17.08 -6.61 4.67
CA THR A 112 16.57 -6.04 5.90
C THR A 112 15.06 -6.27 6.02
N ARG A 113 14.61 -6.33 7.25
CA ARG A 113 13.19 -6.39 7.57
C ARG A 113 12.67 -4.96 7.76
N VAL A 114 11.74 -4.56 6.91
CA VAL A 114 11.00 -3.32 7.12
C VAL A 114 9.89 -3.51 8.14
N GLY A 115 9.58 -2.47 8.92
CA GLY A 115 8.51 -2.55 9.89
C GLY A 115 8.63 -1.53 11.01
N THR A 116 7.60 -1.51 11.85
CA THR A 116 7.48 -0.61 12.98
C THR A 116 7.82 -1.37 14.27
N PRO A 117 8.65 -0.82 15.18
CA PRO A 117 8.85 -1.39 16.50
C PRO A 117 7.54 -1.63 17.23
N VAL A 118 7.46 -2.69 18.05
CA VAL A 118 6.22 -3.04 18.77
C VAL A 118 5.73 -1.88 19.62
N PHE A 119 6.64 -1.15 20.27
CA PHE A 119 6.31 0.02 21.07
C PHE A 119 5.67 1.13 20.23
N ASP A 120 6.23 1.47 19.07
CA ASP A 120 5.69 2.49 18.17
C ASP A 120 4.34 2.06 17.60
N ALA A 121 4.18 0.77 17.25
CA ALA A 121 2.90 0.23 16.83
C ALA A 121 1.83 0.37 17.91
N HIS A 122 2.20 0.15 19.18
CA HIS A 122 1.32 0.37 20.33
C HIS A 122 0.94 1.86 20.48
N LEU A 123 1.88 2.79 20.31
CA LEU A 123 1.60 4.23 20.34
C LEU A 123 0.59 4.66 19.26
N ILE A 124 0.68 4.06 18.07
CA ILE A 124 -0.31 4.28 17.00
C ILE A 124 -1.70 3.79 17.46
N ASP A 125 -1.78 2.62 18.08
CA ASP A 125 -3.05 2.04 18.53
C ASP A 125 -3.76 2.88 19.59
N ILE A 126 -3.00 3.48 20.51
CA ILE A 126 -3.56 4.32 21.58
C ILE A 126 -3.72 5.80 21.19
N GLY A 127 -3.35 6.17 19.96
CA GLY A 127 -3.62 7.51 19.43
C GLY A 127 -2.85 8.63 20.13
N THR A 128 -1.60 8.41 20.53
CA THR A 128 -0.79 9.39 21.30
C THR A 128 -0.31 10.60 20.51
N GLY A 129 -0.73 10.75 19.24
CA GLY A 129 -0.29 11.85 18.38
C GLY A 129 1.19 11.76 17.96
N PHE A 130 1.83 10.64 18.18
CA PHE A 130 3.22 10.37 17.80
C PHE A 130 3.46 10.52 16.28
N GLU A 131 2.41 10.46 15.50
CA GLU A 131 2.48 10.62 14.05
C GLU A 131 1.77 11.88 13.59
N SER A 132 2.51 12.73 12.88
CA SER A 132 1.90 13.81 12.10
C SER A 132 1.02 13.22 10.99
N LYS A 133 -0.18 13.71 10.86
CA LYS A 133 -1.05 13.38 9.71
C LYS A 133 -0.54 14.15 8.50
N GLU A 134 -0.04 13.48 7.49
CA GLU A 134 0.27 14.12 6.21
C GLU A 134 -1.01 14.62 5.52
N ASN A 135 -2.12 13.90 5.73
CA ASN A 135 -3.41 14.27 5.18
C ASN A 135 -4.38 14.64 6.31
N ALA A 136 -4.70 15.92 6.41
CA ALA A 136 -5.64 16.46 7.39
C ALA A 136 -7.06 15.86 7.29
N ASN A 137 -7.43 15.28 6.14
CA ASN A 137 -8.75 14.69 5.91
C ASN A 137 -8.90 13.27 6.46
N LEU A 138 -7.81 12.66 6.96
CA LEU A 138 -7.90 11.34 7.58
C LEU A 138 -8.67 11.40 8.90
N GLN A 139 -9.68 10.54 9.01
CA GLN A 139 -10.43 10.34 10.25
C GLN A 139 -9.75 9.28 11.12
N GLU A 140 -9.77 9.48 12.44
CA GLU A 140 -9.26 8.45 13.37
C GLU A 140 -10.29 7.33 13.51
N ASN A 141 -9.91 6.14 13.09
CA ASN A 141 -10.70 4.91 13.24
C ASN A 141 -9.77 3.69 13.11
N ALA A 142 -10.33 2.48 13.24
CA ALA A 142 -9.56 1.23 13.18
C ALA A 142 -8.77 1.07 11.86
N GLU A 143 -9.37 1.44 10.73
CA GLU A 143 -8.72 1.36 9.43
C GLU A 143 -7.57 2.37 9.31
N THR A 144 -7.71 3.57 9.85
CA THR A 144 -6.66 4.59 9.88
C THR A 144 -5.47 4.14 10.74
N SER A 145 -5.72 3.53 11.90
CA SER A 145 -4.66 2.95 12.74
C SER A 145 -3.92 1.83 12.01
N HIS A 146 -4.65 0.95 11.33
CA HIS A 146 -4.07 -0.10 10.49
C HIS A 146 -3.22 0.49 9.36
N LYS A 147 -3.76 1.49 8.65
CA LYS A 147 -3.05 2.20 7.59
C LYS A 147 -1.75 2.84 8.07
N LYS A 148 -1.75 3.54 9.21
CA LYS A 148 -0.55 4.19 9.75
C LYS A 148 0.61 3.20 9.97
N LYS A 149 0.30 1.97 10.43
CA LYS A 149 1.31 0.91 10.56
C LYS A 149 1.83 0.44 9.19
N ALA A 150 0.93 0.25 8.22
CA ALA A 150 1.28 -0.14 6.86
C ALA A 150 2.11 0.94 6.15
N ASP A 151 1.77 2.22 6.34
CA ASP A 151 2.48 3.36 5.76
C ASP A 151 3.95 3.40 6.23
N LYS A 152 4.22 3.13 7.50
CA LYS A 152 5.61 3.06 8.00
C LYS A 152 6.42 1.99 7.29
N ILE A 153 5.84 0.81 7.09
CA ILE A 153 6.49 -0.29 6.35
C ILE A 153 6.81 0.15 4.92
N SER A 154 5.82 0.75 4.24
CA SER A 154 5.98 1.16 2.85
C SER A 154 6.97 2.31 2.68
N LYS A 155 6.92 3.33 3.54
CA LYS A 155 7.88 4.45 3.53
C LYS A 155 9.31 3.96 3.73
N GLU A 156 9.54 3.12 4.72
CA GLU A 156 10.86 2.54 4.99
C GLU A 156 11.36 1.73 3.79
N GLN A 157 10.49 0.91 3.18
CA GLN A 157 10.82 0.15 1.97
C GLN A 157 11.28 1.07 0.85
N TYR A 158 10.53 2.12 0.53
CA TYR A 158 10.88 3.00 -0.58
C TYR A 158 12.12 3.85 -0.29
N LEU A 159 12.33 4.29 0.95
CA LEU A 159 13.57 4.97 1.34
C LEU A 159 14.81 4.08 1.14
N LEU A 160 14.68 2.76 1.37
CA LEU A 160 15.76 1.82 1.11
C LEU A 160 15.99 1.54 -0.39
N LEU A 161 14.95 1.63 -1.21
CA LEU A 161 15.04 1.36 -2.66
C LEU A 161 15.40 2.60 -3.48
N LEU A 162 15.13 3.79 -2.97
CA LEU A 162 15.55 5.03 -3.61
C LEU A 162 17.08 5.16 -3.63
N PRO A 163 17.67 5.84 -4.62
CA PRO A 163 19.05 6.24 -4.54
C PRO A 163 19.33 6.98 -3.21
N PRO A 164 20.40 6.61 -2.47
CA PRO A 164 20.61 7.13 -1.11
C PRO A 164 20.58 8.67 -1.02
N TYR A 165 21.13 9.36 -2.02
CA TYR A 165 21.16 10.83 -2.04
C TYR A 165 19.75 11.44 -2.16
N LEU A 166 18.77 10.76 -2.79
CA LEU A 166 17.38 11.23 -2.86
C LEU A 166 16.65 10.96 -1.55
N ALA A 167 16.87 9.79 -0.96
CA ALA A 167 16.33 9.46 0.35
C ALA A 167 16.82 10.45 1.41
N ASP A 168 18.12 10.76 1.43
CA ASP A 168 18.73 11.74 2.35
C ASP A 168 18.14 13.14 2.18
N ARG A 169 17.95 13.61 0.95
CA ARG A 169 17.33 14.90 0.66
C ARG A 169 15.87 14.96 1.07
N HIS A 170 15.14 13.87 0.91
CA HIS A 170 13.75 13.78 1.38
C HIS A 170 13.69 13.86 2.91
N LEU A 171 14.57 13.13 3.60
CA LEU A 171 14.64 13.13 5.07
C LEU A 171 15.15 14.47 5.62
N ALA A 172 16.06 15.15 4.90
CA ALA A 172 16.55 16.49 5.27
C ALA A 172 15.54 17.62 4.98
N GLY A 173 14.51 17.36 4.19
CA GLY A 173 13.52 18.37 3.79
C GLY A 173 13.94 19.22 2.58
N ASP A 174 15.05 18.90 1.91
CA ASP A 174 15.49 19.59 0.68
C ASP A 174 14.56 19.30 -0.50
N LEU A 175 13.92 18.14 -0.51
CA LEU A 175 12.85 17.78 -1.41
C LEU A 175 11.77 17.00 -0.66
N HIS A 176 10.56 17.00 -1.19
CA HIS A 176 9.45 16.24 -0.64
C HIS A 176 8.90 15.25 -1.67
N ILE A 177 8.93 13.96 -1.35
CA ILE A 177 8.23 12.94 -2.12
C ILE A 177 6.88 12.75 -1.44
N HIS A 178 5.83 13.27 -2.07
CA HIS A 178 4.47 13.24 -1.53
C HIS A 178 3.91 11.82 -1.54
N ASP A 179 3.18 11.42 -0.49
CA ASP A 179 2.59 10.08 -0.34
C ASP A 179 3.62 8.97 -0.62
N LEU A 180 4.82 9.07 -0.03
CA LEU A 180 5.95 8.15 -0.28
C LEU A 180 5.56 6.68 -0.09
N GLU A 181 4.61 6.39 0.82
CA GLU A 181 4.08 5.05 1.04
C GLU A 181 3.39 4.43 -0.19
N TYR A 182 2.98 5.24 -1.15
CA TYR A 182 2.36 4.80 -2.39
C TYR A 182 3.25 4.92 -3.62
N PHE A 183 4.49 5.37 -3.46
CA PHE A 183 5.40 5.75 -4.56
C PHE A 183 5.45 4.73 -5.71
N GLY A 184 5.48 3.45 -5.43
CA GLY A 184 5.55 2.39 -6.45
C GLY A 184 4.22 1.69 -6.74
N THR A 185 3.11 2.09 -6.12
CA THR A 185 1.86 1.32 -6.19
C THR A 185 0.65 2.10 -6.68
N ARG A 186 0.65 3.43 -6.57
CA ARG A 186 -0.51 4.24 -6.96
C ARG A 186 -0.12 5.45 -7.79
N PRO A 187 -0.77 5.68 -8.93
CA PRO A 187 -0.74 6.97 -9.62
C PRO A 187 -1.35 8.07 -8.74
N PHE A 188 -0.97 9.31 -8.98
CA PHE A 188 -1.50 10.47 -8.27
C PHE A 188 -2.62 11.13 -9.05
N CYS A 189 -3.32 12.04 -8.39
CA CYS A 189 -4.41 12.92 -8.84
C CYS A 189 -4.84 12.73 -10.29
N GLN A 190 -6.10 12.42 -10.51
CA GLN A 190 -6.61 12.13 -11.84
C GLN A 190 -7.91 12.88 -12.10
N ASP A 191 -7.98 13.53 -13.27
CA ASP A 191 -9.23 14.02 -13.82
C ASP A 191 -9.77 13.03 -14.87
N TRP A 192 -11.02 12.66 -14.71
CA TRP A 192 -11.67 11.66 -15.51
C TRP A 192 -12.59 12.26 -16.55
N ASP A 193 -12.75 11.57 -17.67
CA ASP A 193 -13.77 11.86 -18.65
C ASP A 193 -15.07 11.16 -18.26
N LEU A 194 -16.06 11.93 -17.80
CA LEU A 194 -17.34 11.37 -17.40
C LEU A 194 -18.03 10.60 -18.53
N ARG A 195 -17.82 11.02 -19.79
CA ARG A 195 -18.43 10.37 -20.98
C ARG A 195 -18.04 8.90 -21.09
N TYR A 196 -16.85 8.52 -20.65
CA TYR A 196 -16.42 7.11 -20.62
C TYR A 196 -17.40 6.27 -19.81
N PHE A 197 -17.76 6.70 -18.62
CA PHE A 197 -18.69 5.98 -17.73
C PHE A 197 -20.13 6.05 -18.22
N LEU A 198 -20.51 7.14 -18.86
CA LEU A 198 -21.84 7.29 -19.45
C LEU A 198 -22.02 6.42 -20.70
N TYR A 199 -20.93 6.12 -21.41
CA TYR A 199 -20.93 5.27 -22.60
C TYR A 199 -20.83 3.78 -22.29
N TYR A 200 -19.86 3.39 -21.45
CA TYR A 200 -19.57 1.98 -21.15
C TYR A 200 -20.27 1.46 -19.90
N GLY A 201 -20.75 2.34 -19.04
CA GLY A 201 -21.23 1.96 -17.72
C GLY A 201 -20.10 1.92 -16.68
N LEU A 202 -20.29 1.18 -15.61
CA LEU A 202 -19.38 1.17 -14.46
C LEU A 202 -18.93 -0.25 -14.10
N MET A 203 -17.63 -0.45 -14.06
CA MET A 203 -16.96 -1.66 -13.57
C MET A 203 -16.07 -1.29 -12.37
N PRO A 204 -16.58 -1.40 -11.13
CA PRO A 204 -15.88 -0.89 -9.94
C PRO A 204 -14.51 -1.53 -9.68
N ASP A 205 -14.31 -2.79 -10.11
CA ASP A 205 -13.04 -3.52 -10.03
C ASP A 205 -12.16 -3.37 -11.29
N GLY A 206 -12.58 -2.52 -12.23
CA GLY A 206 -11.88 -2.27 -13.49
C GLY A 206 -11.97 -3.39 -14.52
N LEU A 207 -12.36 -4.60 -14.13
CA LEU A 207 -12.37 -5.81 -14.97
C LEU A 207 -13.74 -6.48 -15.07
N GLY A 208 -14.67 -6.16 -14.18
CA GLY A 208 -16.00 -6.81 -14.10
C GLY A 208 -15.94 -8.29 -13.69
N THR A 209 -14.84 -8.72 -13.03
CA THR A 209 -14.63 -10.12 -12.69
C THR A 209 -15.05 -10.48 -11.26
N LYS A 210 -15.04 -9.49 -10.36
CA LYS A 210 -15.30 -9.68 -8.91
C LYS A 210 -16.45 -8.82 -8.39
N ALA A 211 -16.85 -7.79 -9.14
CA ALA A 211 -17.97 -6.93 -8.80
C ALA A 211 -19.00 -6.91 -9.93
N SER A 212 -20.24 -6.61 -9.57
CA SER A 212 -21.31 -6.45 -10.57
C SER A 212 -21.01 -5.31 -11.52
N VAL A 213 -21.26 -5.53 -12.79
CA VAL A 213 -21.14 -4.52 -13.85
C VAL A 213 -22.47 -3.77 -13.97
N ALA A 214 -22.42 -2.44 -13.93
CA ALA A 214 -23.57 -1.59 -14.25
C ALA A 214 -23.49 -1.16 -15.72
N GLY A 215 -24.55 -1.41 -16.50
CA GLY A 215 -24.66 -0.88 -17.86
C GLY A 215 -24.75 0.65 -17.88
N PRO A 216 -24.71 1.26 -19.08
CA PRO A 216 -24.84 2.71 -19.24
C PRO A 216 -26.09 3.27 -18.56
N ALA A 217 -25.94 4.41 -17.90
CA ALA A 217 -27.05 5.10 -17.25
C ALA A 217 -28.09 5.54 -18.28
N LYS A 218 -29.36 5.28 -18.01
CA LYS A 218 -30.50 5.70 -18.86
C LYS A 218 -31.33 6.82 -18.22
N LYS A 219 -31.08 7.10 -16.94
CA LYS A 219 -31.81 8.12 -16.17
C LYS A 219 -30.81 9.04 -15.50
N PRO A 220 -31.15 10.31 -15.26
CA PRO A 220 -30.26 11.31 -14.66
C PRO A 220 -29.78 10.90 -13.27
N GLU A 221 -30.64 10.31 -12.44
CA GLU A 221 -30.28 9.85 -11.11
C GLU A 221 -29.19 8.77 -11.17
N VAL A 222 -29.31 7.85 -12.14
CA VAL A 222 -28.33 6.78 -12.33
C VAL A 222 -27.01 7.35 -12.86
N ALA A 223 -27.06 8.35 -13.77
CA ALA A 223 -25.86 9.01 -14.27
C ALA A 223 -25.09 9.73 -13.14
N ILE A 224 -25.79 10.40 -12.23
CA ILE A 224 -25.21 10.99 -11.03
C ILE A 224 -24.57 9.92 -10.13
N LEU A 225 -25.26 8.81 -9.89
CA LEU A 225 -24.70 7.73 -9.09
C LEU A 225 -23.48 7.06 -9.75
N HIS A 226 -23.46 6.94 -11.09
CA HIS A 226 -22.28 6.48 -11.81
C HIS A 226 -21.09 7.43 -11.61
N ALA A 227 -21.31 8.74 -11.73
CA ALA A 227 -20.26 9.73 -11.49
C ALA A 227 -19.68 9.60 -10.07
N VAL A 228 -20.55 9.53 -9.06
CA VAL A 228 -20.15 9.34 -7.67
C VAL A 228 -19.33 8.06 -7.47
N LYS A 229 -19.84 6.93 -7.97
CA LYS A 229 -19.19 5.63 -7.80
C LYS A 229 -17.87 5.53 -8.58
N ALA A 230 -17.76 6.19 -9.73
CA ALA A 230 -16.51 6.28 -10.48
C ALA A 230 -15.41 6.95 -9.64
N LEU A 231 -15.69 8.11 -9.04
CA LEU A 231 -14.72 8.80 -8.16
C LEU A 231 -14.42 8.00 -6.90
N GLY A 232 -15.43 7.39 -6.28
CA GLY A 232 -15.25 6.54 -5.11
C GLY A 232 -14.37 5.32 -5.39
N SER A 233 -14.59 4.63 -6.50
CA SER A 233 -13.78 3.48 -6.93
C SER A 233 -12.36 3.90 -7.33
N ALA A 234 -12.23 5.03 -8.04
CA ALA A 234 -10.93 5.58 -8.41
C ALA A 234 -10.08 5.90 -7.17
N GLN A 235 -10.69 6.46 -6.11
CA GLN A 235 -9.97 6.81 -4.90
C GLN A 235 -9.29 5.62 -4.20
N THR A 236 -9.75 4.39 -4.42
CA THR A 236 -9.10 3.19 -3.87
C THR A 236 -7.78 2.86 -4.59
N ASN A 237 -7.66 3.22 -5.87
CA ASN A 237 -6.54 2.87 -6.74
C ASN A 237 -5.56 4.02 -6.98
N PHE A 238 -5.97 5.26 -6.72
CA PHE A 238 -5.19 6.47 -6.96
C PHE A 238 -4.92 7.19 -5.63
N ALA A 239 -3.73 7.74 -5.49
CA ALA A 239 -3.42 8.68 -4.43
C ALA A 239 -3.87 10.09 -4.82
N GLY A 240 -4.15 10.96 -3.84
CA GLY A 240 -4.56 12.34 -4.11
C GLY A 240 -6.01 12.49 -4.57
N GLY A 241 -6.32 13.62 -5.19
CA GLY A 241 -7.66 13.99 -5.62
C GLY A 241 -8.10 13.29 -6.90
N GLN A 242 -9.41 13.04 -7.01
CA GLN A 242 -10.06 12.50 -8.19
C GLN A 242 -11.10 13.52 -8.69
N GLY A 243 -11.14 13.78 -9.98
CA GLY A 243 -12.05 14.80 -10.49
C GLY A 243 -12.69 14.46 -11.82
N PHE A 244 -13.63 15.30 -12.22
CA PHE A 244 -14.16 15.32 -13.58
C PHE A 244 -13.93 16.68 -14.21
N TYR A 245 -13.25 16.71 -15.35
CA TYR A 245 -13.21 17.91 -16.16
C TYR A 245 -14.51 18.06 -16.99
N ASN A 246 -14.90 19.31 -17.24
CA ASN A 246 -16.12 19.64 -18.00
C ASN A 246 -17.40 18.92 -17.51
N PHE A 247 -17.50 18.72 -16.19
CA PHE A 247 -18.56 17.92 -15.56
C PHE A 247 -19.97 18.35 -16.03
N LEU A 248 -20.27 19.67 -15.95
CA LEU A 248 -21.59 20.17 -16.34
C LEU A 248 -21.89 19.96 -17.81
N THR A 249 -20.89 20.13 -18.69
CA THR A 249 -21.06 19.90 -20.13
C THR A 249 -21.39 18.46 -20.44
N PHE A 250 -20.71 17.52 -19.79
CA PHE A 250 -20.86 16.09 -20.11
C PHE A 250 -22.11 15.47 -19.46
N ILE A 251 -22.59 15.98 -18.34
CA ILE A 251 -23.82 15.51 -17.70
C ILE A 251 -25.09 16.17 -18.26
N ALA A 252 -24.96 17.33 -18.93
CA ALA A 252 -26.09 18.13 -19.41
C ALA A 252 -27.13 17.35 -20.26
N PRO A 253 -26.77 16.41 -21.13
CA PRO A 253 -27.74 15.64 -21.89
C PRO A 253 -28.77 14.90 -21.03
N TYR A 254 -28.42 14.53 -19.82
CA TYR A 254 -29.33 13.88 -18.87
C TYR A 254 -30.31 14.85 -18.21
N PHE A 255 -30.08 16.16 -18.32
CA PHE A 255 -30.91 17.19 -17.71
C PHE A 255 -31.87 17.86 -18.70
N GLU A 256 -31.82 17.45 -19.96
CA GLU A 256 -32.73 17.97 -20.97
C GLU A 256 -34.18 17.78 -20.55
N GLY A 257 -35.00 18.82 -20.67
CA GLY A 257 -36.39 18.83 -20.26
C GLY A 257 -36.66 18.80 -18.76
N LYS A 258 -35.64 18.84 -17.92
CA LYS A 258 -35.78 18.90 -16.46
C LYS A 258 -35.99 20.31 -15.96
N SER A 259 -36.86 20.46 -14.97
CA SER A 259 -37.05 21.72 -14.26
C SER A 259 -35.82 22.05 -13.40
N TYR A 260 -35.68 23.33 -13.04
CA TYR A 260 -34.64 23.76 -12.11
C TYR A 260 -34.64 22.99 -10.78
N GLN A 261 -35.83 22.68 -10.24
CA GLN A 261 -35.95 21.97 -8.97
C GLN A 261 -35.49 20.50 -9.10
N GLU A 262 -35.78 19.85 -10.22
CA GLU A 262 -35.28 18.49 -10.48
C GLU A 262 -33.75 18.49 -10.59
N ILE A 263 -33.17 19.45 -11.33
CA ILE A 263 -31.72 19.56 -11.47
C ILE A 263 -31.08 19.86 -10.12
N LEU A 264 -31.66 20.78 -9.32
CA LEU A 264 -31.19 21.08 -7.98
C LEU A 264 -31.15 19.82 -7.08
N GLN A 265 -32.20 19.00 -7.15
CA GLN A 265 -32.28 17.74 -6.41
C GLN A 265 -31.20 16.76 -6.86
N LEU A 266 -30.93 16.64 -8.16
CA LEU A 266 -29.87 15.79 -8.70
C LEU A 266 -28.48 16.25 -8.22
N MET A 267 -28.23 17.54 -8.22
CA MET A 267 -26.96 18.10 -7.71
C MET A 267 -26.85 17.91 -6.20
N GLN A 268 -27.94 18.03 -5.47
CA GLN A 268 -27.94 17.71 -4.03
C GLN A 268 -27.60 16.24 -3.77
N MET A 269 -28.13 15.31 -4.57
CA MET A 269 -27.78 13.89 -4.48
C MET A 269 -26.28 13.66 -4.72
N PHE A 270 -25.71 14.33 -5.74
CA PHE A 270 -24.27 14.26 -6.01
C PHE A 270 -23.44 14.73 -4.80
N VAL A 271 -23.74 15.91 -4.29
CA VAL A 271 -23.02 16.49 -3.14
C VAL A 271 -23.19 15.62 -1.90
N TYR A 272 -24.42 15.16 -1.63
CA TYR A 272 -24.69 14.27 -0.50
C TYR A 272 -23.84 13.00 -0.54
N GLU A 273 -23.88 12.27 -1.65
CA GLU A 273 -23.11 11.03 -1.80
C GLU A 273 -21.60 11.30 -1.67
N MET A 274 -21.09 12.36 -2.31
CA MET A 274 -19.65 12.70 -2.24
C MET A 274 -19.20 13.08 -0.82
N THR A 275 -20.07 13.67 -0.02
CA THR A 275 -19.74 14.10 1.34
C THR A 275 -20.02 13.03 2.41
N GLN A 276 -20.86 12.04 2.13
CA GLN A 276 -21.23 11.00 3.09
C GLN A 276 -20.49 9.67 2.84
N MET A 277 -19.80 9.56 1.72
CA MET A 277 -19.10 8.33 1.35
C MET A 277 -17.69 8.32 1.92
N MET A 278 -17.44 7.45 2.91
CA MET A 278 -16.11 7.17 3.42
C MET A 278 -15.59 5.88 2.78
N VAL A 279 -14.71 5.98 1.78
CA VAL A 279 -14.40 4.82 0.95
C VAL A 279 -12.96 4.37 1.04
N ALA A 280 -12.01 5.19 0.83
CA ALA A 280 -10.65 4.72 0.63
C ALA A 280 -9.75 5.03 1.82
N ARG A 281 -8.64 4.33 1.89
CA ARG A 281 -7.54 4.61 2.81
C ARG A 281 -7.94 4.63 4.29
N GLY A 282 -8.94 3.83 4.67
CA GLY A 282 -9.28 3.69 6.06
C GLY A 282 -9.96 4.90 6.69
N GLY A 283 -10.98 5.42 6.04
CA GLY A 283 -11.83 6.45 6.65
C GLY A 283 -11.58 7.87 6.18
N GLN A 284 -11.18 8.01 4.93
CA GLN A 284 -11.13 9.29 4.25
C GLN A 284 -12.36 9.46 3.37
N LEU A 285 -12.96 10.67 3.38
CA LEU A 285 -13.90 11.10 2.34
C LEU A 285 -13.20 11.09 0.98
N VAL A 286 -13.98 10.93 -0.10
CA VAL A 286 -13.44 11.04 -1.46
C VAL A 286 -12.92 12.46 -1.65
N PHE A 287 -11.61 12.62 -1.75
CA PHE A 287 -11.01 13.91 -2.10
C PHE A 287 -11.24 14.17 -3.57
N SER A 288 -12.17 15.06 -3.88
CA SER A 288 -12.70 15.20 -5.22
C SER A 288 -12.89 16.64 -5.66
N SER A 289 -12.83 16.84 -6.96
CA SER A 289 -13.14 18.11 -7.61
C SER A 289 -13.97 17.90 -8.87
N VAL A 290 -14.72 18.92 -9.27
CA VAL A 290 -15.41 18.97 -10.54
C VAL A 290 -15.14 20.31 -11.21
N GLN A 291 -14.82 20.31 -12.48
CA GLN A 291 -14.68 21.53 -13.24
C GLN A 291 -16.07 22.02 -13.67
N LEU A 292 -16.43 23.20 -13.17
CA LEU A 292 -17.68 23.89 -13.52
C LEU A 292 -17.39 24.90 -14.63
N THR A 293 -17.81 24.59 -15.85
CA THR A 293 -17.65 25.47 -17.00
C THR A 293 -19.00 26.06 -17.39
N PRO A 294 -19.18 27.37 -17.36
CA PRO A 294 -20.42 28.00 -17.85
C PRO A 294 -20.56 27.83 -19.35
N GLY A 295 -21.64 27.15 -19.77
CA GLY A 295 -21.88 26.81 -21.18
C GLY A 295 -20.96 25.71 -21.73
N VAL A 296 -20.99 25.52 -23.04
CA VAL A 296 -20.20 24.51 -23.72
C VAL A 296 -18.90 25.12 -24.26
N PRO A 297 -17.72 24.63 -23.80
CA PRO A 297 -16.44 25.10 -24.33
C PRO A 297 -16.33 24.90 -25.86
N LYS A 298 -15.55 25.77 -26.52
CA LYS A 298 -15.36 25.68 -27.98
C LYS A 298 -14.89 24.30 -28.45
N LEU A 299 -14.05 23.64 -27.67
CA LEU A 299 -13.53 22.29 -27.96
C LEU A 299 -14.65 21.24 -28.10
N TRP A 300 -15.73 21.40 -27.37
CA TRP A 300 -16.83 20.44 -27.30
C TRP A 300 -18.09 20.85 -28.05
N ARG A 301 -18.18 22.11 -28.50
CA ARG A 301 -19.39 22.68 -29.10
C ARG A 301 -19.91 21.92 -30.30
N ASP A 302 -18.98 21.46 -31.15
CA ASP A 302 -19.27 20.73 -32.37
C ASP A 302 -19.04 19.22 -32.24
N LYS A 303 -18.94 18.73 -31.04
CA LYS A 303 -18.77 17.31 -30.74
C LYS A 303 -20.10 16.72 -30.29
N PRO A 304 -20.42 15.48 -30.71
CA PRO A 304 -21.67 14.85 -30.27
C PRO A 304 -21.61 14.58 -28.76
N ALA A 305 -22.80 14.65 -28.15
CA ALA A 305 -22.95 14.29 -26.74
C ALA A 305 -22.91 12.77 -26.53
N VAL A 306 -22.73 12.35 -25.28
CA VAL A 306 -22.86 10.95 -24.87
C VAL A 306 -24.07 10.82 -23.95
N TYR A 307 -24.99 9.93 -24.31
CA TYR A 307 -26.20 9.66 -23.56
C TYR A 307 -26.58 8.18 -23.63
N ALA A 308 -26.90 7.57 -22.52
CA ALA A 308 -27.41 6.20 -22.41
C ALA A 308 -26.60 5.13 -23.17
N GLY A 309 -25.27 5.23 -23.15
CA GLY A 309 -24.36 4.30 -23.84
C GLY A 309 -24.20 4.54 -25.33
N ARG A 310 -24.59 5.71 -25.81
CA ARG A 310 -24.56 6.06 -27.24
C ARG A 310 -23.96 7.43 -27.46
N VAL A 311 -23.42 7.65 -28.63
CA VAL A 311 -23.01 8.97 -29.13
C VAL A 311 -24.21 9.64 -29.78
N TRP A 312 -24.61 10.81 -29.29
CA TRP A 312 -25.82 11.52 -29.73
C TRP A 312 -25.49 12.77 -30.55
N ASP A 313 -26.00 12.83 -31.72
CA ASP A 313 -25.82 13.96 -32.64
C ASP A 313 -26.98 15.00 -32.57
N GLY A 314 -27.97 14.75 -31.75
CA GLY A 314 -29.12 15.63 -31.58
C GLY A 314 -30.20 15.47 -32.67
N SER A 315 -30.01 14.53 -33.59
CA SER A 315 -30.94 14.42 -34.76
C SER A 315 -32.29 13.78 -34.44
N SER A 316 -32.40 13.08 -33.32
CA SER A 316 -33.69 12.53 -32.83
C SER A 316 -33.57 12.09 -31.36
N PRO A 317 -34.60 12.29 -30.54
CA PRO A 317 -34.65 11.74 -29.17
C PRO A 317 -34.54 10.21 -29.14
N ASP A 318 -34.96 9.55 -30.18
CA ASP A 318 -34.93 8.09 -30.35
C ASP A 318 -33.79 7.63 -31.25
N ALA A 319 -33.02 8.54 -31.84
CA ALA A 319 -31.88 8.17 -32.64
C ALA A 319 -30.82 7.56 -31.73
N PRO A 320 -30.27 6.41 -32.07
CA PRO A 320 -29.13 5.89 -31.36
C PRO A 320 -27.97 6.88 -31.51
N LEU A 321 -27.50 7.26 -30.42
CA LEU A 321 -26.33 8.14 -30.23
C LEU A 321 -25.09 7.42 -30.70
#